data_ddfc26502a83da63ee65215d112e2951
#
_entry.id   ddfc26502a83da63ee65215d112e2951
#
_cell.length_a   1.000
_cell.length_b   1.000
_cell.length_c   1.000
_cell.angle_alpha   90.00
_cell.angle_beta   90.00
_cell.angle_gamma   90.00
#
_symmetry.space_group_name_H-M   'P 1'
#
loop_
_entity.id
_entity.type
_entity.pdbx_description
1 polymer ?
#
loop_
_entity_poly.entity_id
_entity_poly.type
_entity_poly.pdbx_seq_one_letter_code
_entity_poly.pdbx_strand_id
1 'polypeptide(L)'
;MSAHIFDYIIVGAGSAGNTLATRLTEDEGVTVLLLEAGGPDYRADFRTQMPAALAFPLQGRRYNWAYETDPEPHMDGRRMECGRGKGLGGSSLINGMCYIRGNALDFDGWAKLPGLEDWTYLDCLPYFRKAETRDIGPNDYHGGEGPVSVATPKAGNNPLFHAMVEAG
;
A
#
# COMPACT_ATOMS: atom_id res chain seq x y z
N MET A 1 13.19 35.61 -9.69
CA MET A 1 12.34 34.43 -9.47
C MET A 1 12.11 34.36 -7.97
N SER A 2 10.86 34.48 -7.50
CA SER A 2 10.55 34.30 -6.07
C SER A 2 10.76 32.83 -5.74
N ALA A 3 11.58 32.54 -4.71
CA ALA A 3 11.70 31.20 -4.18
C ALA A 3 10.36 30.82 -3.52
N HIS A 4 9.78 29.70 -3.93
CA HIS A 4 8.66 29.13 -3.20
C HIS A 4 9.25 28.39 -1.98
N ILE A 5 8.77 28.73 -0.80
CA ILE A 5 9.17 28.12 0.47
C ILE A 5 8.02 27.22 0.92
N PHE A 6 8.33 26.01 1.32
CA PHE A 6 7.39 25.03 1.86
C PHE A 6 7.87 24.56 3.23
N ASP A 7 6.94 24.28 4.14
CA ASP A 7 7.26 23.76 5.46
C ASP A 7 7.76 22.32 5.38
N TYR A 8 7.20 21.53 4.44
CA TYR A 8 7.59 20.14 4.20
C TYR A 8 7.76 19.84 2.71
N ILE A 9 8.74 19.01 2.41
CA ILE A 9 8.93 18.44 1.08
C ILE A 9 8.84 16.91 1.21
N ILE A 10 7.85 16.31 0.53
CA ILE A 10 7.63 14.86 0.50
C ILE A 10 8.07 14.35 -0.86
N VAL A 11 8.99 13.38 -0.87
CA VAL A 11 9.51 12.76 -2.08
C VAL A 11 8.84 11.41 -2.27
N GLY A 12 8.02 11.32 -3.31
CA GLY A 12 7.22 10.15 -3.67
C GLY A 12 5.77 10.24 -3.19
N ALA A 13 4.83 10.28 -4.15
CA ALA A 13 3.40 10.26 -3.90
C ALA A 13 2.83 8.84 -3.89
N GLY A 14 3.51 7.91 -3.22
CA GLY A 14 2.99 6.59 -2.91
C GLY A 14 2.02 6.60 -1.74
N SER A 15 1.63 5.44 -1.24
CA SER A 15 0.67 5.28 -0.14
C SER A 15 1.08 6.07 1.11
N ALA A 16 2.35 6.05 1.49
CA ALA A 16 2.87 6.79 2.65
C ALA A 16 2.92 8.30 2.40
N GLY A 17 3.47 8.73 1.25
CA GLY A 17 3.61 10.16 0.93
C GLY A 17 2.27 10.86 0.78
N ASN A 18 1.27 10.24 0.15
CA ASN A 18 -0.08 10.76 0.06
C ASN A 18 -0.74 10.88 1.44
N THR A 19 -0.53 9.90 2.32
CA THR A 19 -1.05 9.93 3.69
C THR A 19 -0.42 11.08 4.48
N LEU A 20 0.91 11.22 4.41
CA LEU A 20 1.62 12.32 5.07
C LEU A 20 1.18 13.69 4.54
N ALA A 21 1.11 13.86 3.22
CA ALA A 21 0.67 15.11 2.62
C ALA A 21 -0.74 15.49 3.11
N THR A 22 -1.68 14.54 3.07
CA THR A 22 -3.05 14.74 3.51
C THR A 22 -3.11 15.13 4.99
N ARG A 23 -2.37 14.42 5.86
CA ARG A 23 -2.41 14.67 7.31
C ARG A 23 -1.74 15.99 7.70
N LEU A 24 -0.62 16.33 7.08
CA LEU A 24 0.07 17.57 7.36
C LEU A 24 -0.72 18.80 6.91
N THR A 25 -1.46 18.69 5.80
CA THR A 25 -2.29 19.79 5.26
C THR A 25 -3.69 19.86 5.89
N GLU A 26 -4.01 19.06 6.90
CA GLU A 26 -5.17 19.28 7.78
C GLU A 26 -5.01 20.59 8.58
N ASP A 27 -3.77 21.01 8.84
CA ASP A 27 -3.45 22.35 9.34
C ASP A 27 -3.31 23.30 8.15
N GLU A 28 -4.23 24.25 8.03
CA GLU A 28 -4.25 25.25 6.95
C GLU A 28 -3.00 26.15 6.94
N GLY A 29 -2.28 26.25 8.04
CA GLY A 29 -1.01 26.99 8.15
C GLY A 29 0.19 26.25 7.57
N VAL A 30 0.05 24.95 7.26
CA VAL A 30 1.15 24.10 6.78
C VAL A 30 1.12 23.98 5.25
N THR A 31 2.27 24.26 4.65
CA THR A 31 2.49 24.12 3.20
C THR A 31 3.36 22.90 2.89
N VAL A 32 2.88 22.05 1.96
CA VAL A 32 3.56 20.81 1.58
C VAL A 32 3.84 20.78 0.09
N LEU A 33 5.09 20.50 -0.29
CA LEU A 33 5.46 20.16 -1.65
C LEU A 33 5.55 18.63 -1.77
N LEU A 34 4.67 18.04 -2.57
CA LEU A 34 4.68 16.62 -2.90
C LEU A 34 5.30 16.40 -4.29
N LEU A 35 6.43 15.70 -4.34
CA LEU A 35 7.14 15.39 -5.58
C LEU A 35 6.88 13.93 -5.99
N GLU A 36 6.50 13.71 -7.26
CA GLU A 36 6.27 12.38 -7.82
C GLU A 36 6.96 12.24 -9.19
N ALA A 37 7.62 11.12 -9.40
CA ALA A 37 8.35 10.85 -10.65
C ALA A 37 7.45 10.35 -11.78
N GLY A 38 6.31 9.75 -11.44
CA GLY A 38 5.33 9.24 -12.40
C GLY A 38 4.21 10.21 -12.69
N GLY A 39 3.27 9.78 -13.52
CA GLY A 39 2.10 10.56 -13.88
C GLY A 39 0.93 10.39 -12.91
N PRO A 40 -0.17 11.12 -13.14
CA PRO A 40 -1.39 10.94 -12.38
C PRO A 40 -2.06 9.59 -12.66
N ASP A 41 -2.86 9.14 -11.71
CA ASP A 41 -3.76 8.00 -11.89
C ASP A 41 -5.01 8.48 -12.64
N TYR A 42 -5.16 8.03 -13.88
CA TYR A 42 -6.29 8.45 -14.72
C TYR A 42 -7.48 7.51 -14.48
N ARG A 43 -8.61 8.09 -14.05
CA ARG A 43 -9.86 7.33 -13.81
C ARG A 43 -10.37 6.53 -15.00
N ALA A 44 -9.99 6.89 -16.22
CA ALA A 44 -10.36 6.18 -17.44
C ALA A 44 -9.35 5.09 -17.85
N ASP A 45 -8.24 4.94 -17.14
CA ASP A 45 -7.23 3.94 -17.46
C ASP A 45 -7.58 2.60 -16.78
N PHE A 46 -8.11 1.66 -17.56
CA PHE A 46 -8.53 0.35 -17.06
C PHE A 46 -7.41 -0.42 -16.36
N ARG A 47 -6.14 -0.14 -16.70
CA ARG A 47 -4.97 -0.83 -16.15
C ARG A 47 -4.80 -0.60 -14.66
N THR A 48 -5.21 0.57 -14.15
CA THR A 48 -5.14 0.91 -12.73
C THR A 48 -6.52 0.88 -12.05
N GLN A 49 -7.61 0.96 -12.82
CA GLN A 49 -8.97 1.06 -12.29
C GLN A 49 -9.75 -0.26 -12.25
N MET A 50 -9.32 -1.26 -13.04
CA MET A 50 -10.01 -2.55 -13.13
C MET A 50 -9.23 -3.63 -12.36
N PRO A 51 -9.77 -4.20 -11.26
CA PRO A 51 -9.08 -5.24 -10.50
C PRO A 51 -8.64 -6.45 -11.33
N ALA A 52 -9.47 -6.88 -12.30
CA ALA A 52 -9.14 -7.99 -13.20
C ALA A 52 -7.95 -7.69 -14.15
N ALA A 53 -7.59 -6.41 -14.28
CA ALA A 53 -6.48 -5.97 -15.15
C ALA A 53 -5.14 -5.84 -14.40
N LEU A 54 -5.03 -6.31 -13.14
CA LEU A 54 -3.89 -6.10 -12.25
C LEU A 54 -2.51 -6.49 -12.85
N ALA A 55 -2.48 -7.40 -13.83
CA ALA A 55 -1.25 -7.78 -14.51
C ALA A 55 -0.75 -6.72 -15.51
N PHE A 56 -1.62 -5.86 -16.03
CA PHE A 56 -1.25 -4.87 -17.05
C PHE A 56 -0.33 -3.75 -16.53
N PRO A 57 -0.59 -3.13 -15.36
CA PRO A 57 0.29 -2.08 -14.86
C PRO A 57 1.68 -2.57 -14.45
N LEU A 58 1.84 -3.89 -14.21
CA LEU A 58 3.15 -4.50 -13.98
C LEU A 58 3.98 -4.58 -15.27
N GLN A 59 3.32 -4.66 -16.42
CA GLN A 59 3.99 -4.75 -17.72
C GLN A 59 4.47 -3.37 -18.18
N GLY A 60 5.72 -3.29 -18.61
CA GLY A 60 6.31 -2.07 -19.10
C GLY A 60 6.70 -1.07 -18.01
N ARG A 61 6.92 0.20 -18.40
CA ARG A 61 7.52 1.23 -17.54
C ARG A 61 6.60 2.43 -17.26
N ARG A 62 5.33 2.35 -17.65
CA ARG A 62 4.42 3.48 -17.45
C ARG A 62 4.04 3.64 -15.97
N TYR A 63 3.64 2.54 -15.32
CA TYR A 63 3.22 2.49 -13.92
C TYR A 63 4.17 1.70 -13.03
N ASN A 64 5.26 1.18 -13.60
CA ASN A 64 6.23 0.34 -12.92
C ASN A 64 7.65 0.86 -13.18
N TRP A 65 8.47 0.94 -12.15
CA TRP A 65 9.90 1.20 -12.28
C TRP A 65 10.63 0.06 -13.00
N ALA A 66 10.03 -1.14 -12.98
CA ALA A 66 10.56 -2.36 -13.56
C ALA A 66 11.99 -2.66 -13.08
N TYR A 67 12.19 -2.62 -11.78
CA TYR A 67 13.43 -3.07 -11.16
C TYR A 67 13.54 -4.59 -11.25
N GLU A 68 14.77 -5.06 -11.34
CA GLU A 68 15.12 -6.47 -11.26
C GLU A 68 16.15 -6.68 -10.14
N THR A 69 16.15 -7.87 -9.54
CA THR A 69 17.20 -8.25 -8.60
C THR A 69 18.53 -8.41 -9.30
N ASP A 70 19.63 -8.38 -8.57
CA ASP A 70 20.89 -8.93 -9.06
C ASP A 70 20.76 -10.45 -9.30
N PRO A 71 21.64 -11.06 -10.11
CA PRO A 71 21.61 -12.50 -10.30
C PRO A 71 21.72 -13.22 -8.95
N GLU A 72 20.75 -14.09 -8.65
CA GLU A 72 20.73 -14.84 -7.39
C GLU A 72 21.52 -16.16 -7.55
N PRO A 73 22.68 -16.29 -6.90
CA PRO A 73 23.55 -17.46 -7.08
C PRO A 73 22.89 -18.80 -6.71
N HIS A 74 21.99 -18.77 -5.71
CA HIS A 74 21.29 -19.98 -5.24
C HIS A 74 20.02 -20.31 -6.06
N MET A 75 19.76 -19.54 -7.14
CA MET A 75 18.63 -19.71 -8.04
C MET A 75 19.10 -19.74 -9.51
N ASP A 76 20.19 -20.42 -9.78
CA ASP A 76 20.81 -20.55 -11.12
C ASP A 76 21.13 -19.23 -11.81
N GLY A 77 21.54 -18.22 -11.03
CA GLY A 77 21.84 -16.88 -11.55
C GLY A 77 20.62 -16.11 -12.07
N ARG A 78 19.40 -16.55 -11.72
CA ARG A 78 18.16 -15.92 -12.18
C ARG A 78 18.02 -14.52 -11.62
N ARG A 79 17.55 -13.61 -12.48
CA ARG A 79 17.03 -12.29 -12.07
C ARG A 79 15.52 -12.39 -11.89
N MET A 80 15.01 -11.74 -10.87
CA MET A 80 13.58 -11.70 -10.58
C MET A 80 13.07 -10.28 -10.71
N GLU A 81 11.90 -10.13 -11.29
CA GLU A 81 11.21 -8.86 -11.33
C GLU A 81 10.88 -8.39 -9.91
N CYS A 82 11.15 -7.11 -9.65
CA CYS A 82 10.87 -6.43 -8.39
C CYS A 82 10.06 -5.16 -8.68
N GLY A 83 8.81 -5.34 -9.11
CA GLY A 83 7.92 -4.26 -9.51
C GLY A 83 7.70 -3.26 -8.37
N ARG A 84 7.81 -1.96 -8.68
CA ARG A 84 7.45 -0.84 -7.81
C ARG A 84 6.68 0.18 -8.62
N GLY A 85 5.56 0.63 -8.04
CA GLY A 85 4.69 1.59 -8.70
C GLY A 85 5.34 2.94 -8.93
N LYS A 86 5.02 3.55 -10.07
CA LYS A 86 5.48 4.85 -10.52
C LYS A 86 4.29 5.69 -10.93
N GLY A 87 3.93 6.68 -10.11
CA GLY A 87 2.77 7.53 -10.32
C GLY A 87 2.12 7.97 -9.02
N LEU A 88 1.12 8.84 -9.10
CA LEU A 88 0.29 9.23 -7.95
C LEU A 88 -0.47 8.01 -7.42
N GLY A 89 -0.07 7.50 -6.27
CA GLY A 89 -0.51 6.24 -5.68
C GLY A 89 0.63 5.24 -5.49
N GLY A 90 1.74 5.39 -6.23
CA GLY A 90 2.91 4.51 -6.12
C GLY A 90 2.56 3.05 -6.32
N SER A 91 3.05 2.17 -5.45
CA SER A 91 2.78 0.73 -5.55
C SER A 91 1.33 0.33 -5.25
N SER A 92 0.49 1.24 -4.73
CA SER A 92 -0.96 1.01 -4.64
C SER A 92 -1.64 0.95 -6.02
N LEU A 93 -1.01 1.48 -7.09
CA LEU A 93 -1.50 1.37 -8.46
C LEU A 93 -1.31 -0.01 -9.09
N ILE A 94 -0.37 -0.80 -8.55
CA ILE A 94 0.08 -2.06 -9.15
C ILE A 94 0.07 -3.25 -8.19
N ASN A 95 -0.42 -3.07 -6.96
CA ASN A 95 -0.47 -4.14 -5.96
C ASN A 95 -1.61 -5.15 -6.24
N GLY A 96 -1.59 -6.27 -5.52
CA GLY A 96 -2.62 -7.31 -5.64
C GLY A 96 -3.88 -7.03 -4.82
N MET A 97 -4.03 -5.83 -4.25
CA MET A 97 -5.22 -5.39 -3.47
C MET A 97 -5.54 -6.27 -2.26
N CYS A 98 -4.58 -7.06 -1.77
CA CYS A 98 -4.75 -7.85 -0.57
C CYS A 98 -4.48 -6.98 0.66
N TYR A 99 -5.51 -6.74 1.47
CA TYR A 99 -5.36 -6.03 2.73
C TYR A 99 -5.02 -7.03 3.84
N ILE A 100 -3.76 -7.01 4.29
CA ILE A 100 -3.25 -7.89 5.33
C ILE A 100 -2.28 -7.12 6.22
N ARG A 101 -2.29 -7.42 7.50
CA ARG A 101 -1.35 -6.85 8.48
C ARG A 101 -0.19 -7.80 8.72
N GLY A 102 0.92 -7.25 9.23
CA GLY A 102 2.01 -8.06 9.75
C GLY A 102 1.58 -8.93 10.94
N ASN A 103 2.34 -9.97 11.21
CA ASN A 103 2.11 -10.82 12.39
C ASN A 103 2.36 -10.01 13.67
N ALA A 104 1.55 -10.22 14.70
CA ALA A 104 1.71 -9.54 15.99
C ALA A 104 3.11 -9.72 16.59
N LEU A 105 3.69 -10.92 16.45
CA LEU A 105 5.01 -11.23 16.97
C LEU A 105 6.15 -10.47 16.28
N ASP A 106 5.94 -9.98 15.03
CA ASP A 106 6.94 -9.15 14.34
C ASP A 106 7.00 -7.77 15.00
N PHE A 107 5.86 -7.17 15.30
CA PHE A 107 5.77 -5.90 16.04
C PHE A 107 6.34 -6.03 17.45
N ASP A 108 5.95 -7.07 18.17
CA ASP A 108 6.46 -7.36 19.52
C ASP A 108 7.98 -7.66 19.49
N GLY A 109 8.48 -8.17 18.36
CA GLY A 109 9.91 -8.34 18.10
C GLY A 109 10.62 -7.00 17.95
N TRP A 110 10.04 -6.06 17.19
CA TRP A 110 10.58 -4.71 17.03
C TRP A 110 10.59 -3.93 18.35
N ALA A 111 9.52 -4.06 19.13
CA ALA A 111 9.44 -3.39 20.44
C ALA A 111 10.54 -3.79 21.44
N LYS A 112 11.28 -4.87 21.17
CA LYS A 112 12.47 -5.26 21.97
C LYS A 112 13.73 -4.50 21.59
N LEU A 113 13.71 -3.73 20.51
CA LEU A 113 14.85 -2.95 20.06
C LEU A 113 14.85 -1.57 20.74
N PRO A 114 16.02 -1.03 21.15
CA PRO A 114 16.11 0.28 21.78
C PRO A 114 15.48 1.38 20.91
N GLY A 115 14.58 2.16 21.50
CA GLY A 115 13.87 3.26 20.83
C GLY A 115 12.63 2.85 20.04
N LEU A 116 12.22 1.56 20.11
CA LEU A 116 11.00 1.05 19.47
C LEU A 116 10.03 0.43 20.48
N GLU A 117 10.16 0.77 21.77
CA GLU A 117 9.38 0.17 22.85
C GLU A 117 7.87 0.32 22.67
N ASP A 118 7.43 1.43 22.03
CA ASP A 118 6.01 1.74 21.73
C ASP A 118 5.51 1.13 20.42
N TRP A 119 6.25 0.15 19.85
CA TRP A 119 5.88 -0.52 18.60
C TRP A 119 5.33 -1.94 18.80
N THR A 120 4.79 -2.25 19.97
CA THR A 120 4.07 -3.53 20.13
C THR A 120 2.87 -3.59 19.20
N TYR A 121 2.39 -4.81 18.90
CA TYR A 121 1.19 -4.96 18.08
C TYR A 121 -0.01 -4.21 18.67
N LEU A 122 -0.16 -4.22 19.99
CA LEU A 122 -1.26 -3.54 20.67
C LEU A 122 -1.15 -2.01 20.58
N ASP A 123 0.06 -1.46 20.60
CA ASP A 123 0.27 -0.02 20.42
C ASP A 123 -0.01 0.40 18.97
N CYS A 124 0.28 -0.46 17.99
CA CYS A 124 0.02 -0.23 16.57
C CYS A 124 -1.47 -0.45 16.18
N LEU A 125 -2.18 -1.31 16.91
CA LEU A 125 -3.56 -1.71 16.57
C LEU A 125 -4.55 -0.53 16.46
N PRO A 126 -4.54 0.49 17.33
CA PRO A 126 -5.41 1.66 17.17
C PRO A 126 -5.23 2.38 15.84
N TYR A 127 -4.00 2.45 15.33
CA TYR A 127 -3.68 3.08 14.04
C TYR A 127 -4.18 2.23 12.86
N PHE A 128 -4.07 0.92 12.94
CA PHE A 128 -4.65 0.02 11.94
C PHE A 128 -6.18 0.18 11.88
N ARG A 129 -6.84 0.23 13.04
CA ARG A 129 -8.28 0.44 13.12
C ARG A 129 -8.70 1.82 12.60
N LYS A 130 -7.94 2.86 12.92
CA LYS A 130 -8.17 4.23 12.43
C LYS A 130 -8.05 4.34 10.90
N ALA A 131 -7.22 3.50 10.28
CA ALA A 131 -6.97 3.56 8.84
C ALA A 131 -8.07 2.93 7.98
N GLU A 132 -8.88 2.00 8.52
CA GLU A 132 -9.77 1.17 7.70
C GLU A 132 -11.26 1.35 8.02
N THR A 133 -12.07 1.11 6.98
CA THR A 133 -13.51 0.84 7.09
C THR A 133 -13.79 -0.53 6.52
N ARG A 134 -14.14 -1.49 7.38
CA ARG A 134 -14.44 -2.87 6.97
C ARG A 134 -15.91 -3.03 6.62
N ASP A 135 -16.21 -3.70 5.52
CA ASP A 135 -17.57 -3.89 4.98
C ASP A 135 -18.51 -4.72 5.88
N ILE A 136 -17.96 -5.61 6.72
CA ILE A 136 -18.70 -6.40 7.70
C ILE A 136 -18.74 -5.77 9.09
N GLY A 137 -18.34 -4.50 9.19
CA GLY A 137 -18.35 -3.72 10.43
C GLY A 137 -17.09 -3.84 11.28
N PRO A 138 -16.95 -2.95 12.26
CA PRO A 138 -15.82 -2.92 13.19
C PRO A 138 -15.89 -4.04 14.23
N ASN A 139 -14.73 -4.38 14.80
CA ASN A 139 -14.56 -5.25 15.95
C ASN A 139 -13.30 -4.85 16.72
N ASP A 140 -12.86 -5.69 17.66
CA ASP A 140 -11.67 -5.40 18.48
C ASP A 140 -10.40 -5.19 17.65
N TYR A 141 -10.32 -5.79 16.46
CA TYR A 141 -9.16 -5.73 15.57
C TYR A 141 -9.37 -4.84 14.35
N HIS A 142 -10.59 -4.55 13.96
CA HIS A 142 -10.92 -3.87 12.72
C HIS A 142 -11.68 -2.57 12.93
N GLY A 143 -11.38 -1.57 12.08
CA GLY A 143 -12.05 -0.28 12.10
C GLY A 143 -13.31 -0.22 11.22
N GLY A 144 -14.09 0.85 11.40
CA GLY A 144 -15.33 1.08 10.67
C GLY A 144 -15.50 2.50 10.12
N GLU A 145 -14.53 3.39 10.34
CA GLU A 145 -14.66 4.82 10.00
C GLU A 145 -13.39 5.39 9.34
N GLY A 146 -12.42 4.53 9.02
CA GLY A 146 -11.18 4.96 8.38
C GLY A 146 -11.31 5.17 6.87
N PRO A 147 -10.34 5.85 6.25
CA PRO A 147 -10.40 6.22 4.83
C PRO A 147 -10.22 5.05 3.86
N VAL A 148 -9.68 3.90 4.31
CA VAL A 148 -9.43 2.74 3.45
C VAL A 148 -10.59 1.77 3.53
N SER A 149 -11.35 1.64 2.44
CA SER A 149 -12.41 0.62 2.33
C SER A 149 -11.80 -0.77 2.19
N VAL A 150 -12.17 -1.67 3.11
CA VAL A 150 -11.71 -3.07 3.12
C VAL A 150 -12.92 -3.98 2.91
N ALA A 151 -12.90 -4.72 1.81
CA ALA A 151 -13.95 -5.67 1.46
C ALA A 151 -13.55 -7.09 1.86
N THR A 152 -14.49 -7.81 2.45
CA THR A 152 -14.34 -9.24 2.71
C THR A 152 -14.68 -10.01 1.44
N PRO A 153 -13.77 -10.85 0.91
CA PRO A 153 -14.05 -11.63 -0.28
C PRO A 153 -15.30 -12.50 -0.12
N LYS A 154 -16.24 -12.36 -1.03
CA LYS A 154 -17.46 -13.22 -1.08
C LYS A 154 -17.14 -14.52 -1.84
N ALA A 155 -16.23 -15.30 -1.29
CA ALA A 155 -15.75 -16.56 -1.91
C ALA A 155 -16.87 -17.60 -2.11
N GLY A 156 -17.92 -17.57 -1.28
CA GLY A 156 -18.98 -18.56 -1.27
C GLY A 156 -19.83 -18.71 -2.55
N ASN A 157 -19.68 -17.78 -3.50
CA ASN A 157 -20.47 -17.81 -4.76
C ASN A 157 -19.66 -18.29 -5.98
N ASN A 158 -18.36 -18.57 -5.82
CA ASN A 158 -17.54 -19.01 -6.93
C ASN A 158 -17.22 -20.51 -6.79
N PRO A 159 -17.75 -21.38 -7.66
CA PRO A 159 -17.54 -22.83 -7.56
C PRO A 159 -16.07 -23.24 -7.68
N LEU A 160 -15.22 -22.41 -8.31
CA LEU A 160 -13.79 -22.68 -8.42
C LEU A 160 -13.09 -22.57 -7.06
N PHE A 161 -13.54 -21.69 -6.16
CA PHE A 161 -12.99 -21.61 -4.80
C PHE A 161 -13.30 -22.87 -4.01
N HIS A 162 -14.53 -23.40 -4.12
CA HIS A 162 -14.90 -24.66 -3.47
C HIS A 162 -14.06 -25.82 -4.00
N ALA A 163 -13.95 -25.96 -5.32
CA ALA A 163 -13.14 -26.99 -5.94
C ALA A 163 -11.66 -26.89 -5.52
N MET A 164 -11.11 -25.66 -5.37
CA MET A 164 -9.74 -25.47 -4.93
C MET A 164 -9.54 -25.89 -3.47
N VAL A 165 -10.49 -25.56 -2.59
CA VAL A 165 -10.46 -25.96 -1.17
C VAL A 165 -10.61 -27.48 -1.02
N GLU A 166 -11.48 -28.12 -1.83
CA GLU A 166 -11.69 -29.57 -1.82
C GLU A 166 -10.49 -30.35 -2.39
N ALA A 167 -9.70 -29.73 -3.25
CA ALA A 167 -8.50 -30.34 -3.85
C ALA A 167 -7.26 -30.32 -2.93
N GLY A 168 -7.24 -29.49 -1.90
CA GLY A 168 -6.13 -29.34 -0.92
C GLY A 168 -6.43 -30.02 0.39
#